data_24f00f19a8648bf0c57cbd722ddbcc6f
#
_entry.id   24f00f19a8648bf0c57cbd722ddbcc6f
#
_cell.length_a   1.000
_cell.length_b   1.000
_cell.length_c   1.000
_cell.angle_alpha   90.00
_cell.angle_beta   90.00
_cell.angle_gamma   90.00
#
_symmetry.space_group_name_H-M   'P 1'
#
loop_
_entity.id
_entity.type
_entity.pdbx_description
1 polymer ?
#
loop_
_entity_poly.entity_id
_entity_poly.type
_entity_poly.pdbx_seq_one_letter_code
_entity_poly.pdbx_strand_id
1 'polypeptide(L)'
;MHRRHRKTLPGLWLMTDERVSDDRLLAAARALPRGRAGIILRHYRTPPAQRRALFDALRAIARRRRLLLLLAGPAQAAAAWRADGWHGRDTRRAARPLLHS
;
A
#
# COMPACT_ATOMS: atom_id res chain seq x y z
N MET A 1 4.61 16.60 19.69
CA MET A 1 4.25 16.48 19.21
C MET A 1 3.66 16.11 18.86
N HIS A 2 3.39 16.09 18.45
CA HIS A 2 2.83 15.70 18.00
C HIS A 2 2.48 15.40 17.22
N ARG A 3 2.20 15.27 16.81
CA ARG A 3 1.78 14.88 16.12
C ARG A 3 1.48 14.62 15.37
N ARG A 4 1.65 14.51 14.91
CA ARG A 4 1.22 14.33 14.21
C ARG A 4 0.89 13.58 13.41
N HIS A 5 0.50 13.69 13.27
CA HIS A 5 0.09 12.75 12.44
C HIS A 5 -0.10 13.24 11.13
N ARG A 6 -0.14 12.38 10.21
CA ARG A 6 -0.13 12.74 8.86
C ARG A 6 -1.51 13.05 8.36
N LYS A 7 -1.75 14.23 7.98
CA LYS A 7 -3.04 14.60 7.47
C LYS A 7 -3.11 14.56 5.97
N THR A 8 -2.00 14.61 5.29
CA THR A 8 -1.97 14.52 3.84
C THR A 8 -1.33 13.22 3.42
N LEU A 9 -1.74 12.73 2.26
CA LEU A 9 -1.15 11.54 1.71
C LEU A 9 0.21 11.84 1.12
N PRO A 10 1.10 10.85 1.06
CA PRO A 10 2.40 11.06 0.44
C PRO A 10 2.27 11.47 -1.02
N GLY A 11 3.24 12.19 -1.50
CA GLY A 11 3.29 12.53 -2.92
C GLY A 11 3.94 11.46 -3.77
N LEU A 12 4.66 10.53 -3.16
CA LEU A 12 5.36 9.48 -3.90
C LEU A 12 4.72 8.13 -3.63
N TRP A 13 4.30 7.45 -4.69
CA TRP A 13 3.63 6.17 -4.58
C TRP A 13 4.30 5.12 -5.45
N LEU A 14 4.50 3.94 -4.90
CA LEU A 14 4.90 2.77 -5.65
C LEU A 14 3.65 1.96 -5.93
N MET A 15 3.28 1.85 -7.19
CA MET A 15 2.15 1.03 -7.59
C MET A 15 2.70 -0.29 -8.10
N THR A 16 2.23 -1.39 -7.53
CA THR A 16 2.75 -2.69 -7.94
C THR A 16 2.29 -3.05 -9.34
N ASP A 17 3.10 -3.82 -10.04
CA ASP A 17 2.83 -4.25 -11.39
C ASP A 17 3.07 -5.74 -11.46
N GLU A 18 2.06 -6.50 -11.86
CA GLU A 18 2.16 -7.96 -11.92
C GLU A 18 3.20 -8.46 -12.91
N ARG A 19 3.65 -7.62 -13.82
CA ARG A 19 4.70 -7.98 -14.76
C ARG A 19 6.09 -7.90 -14.17
N VAL A 20 6.21 -7.31 -13.01
CA VAL A 20 7.49 -7.18 -12.30
C VAL A 20 7.55 -8.25 -11.23
N SER A 21 8.70 -8.91 -11.08
CA SER A 21 8.84 -9.96 -10.08
C SER A 21 8.63 -9.41 -8.66
N ASP A 22 8.20 -10.28 -7.77
CA ASP A 22 8.00 -9.89 -6.38
C ASP A 22 9.30 -9.39 -5.76
N ASP A 23 10.42 -10.03 -6.06
CA ASP A 23 11.72 -9.63 -5.52
C ASP A 23 12.05 -8.19 -5.90
N ARG A 24 11.77 -7.83 -7.14
CA ARG A 24 12.05 -6.47 -7.59
C ARG A 24 11.10 -5.46 -6.97
N LEU A 25 9.85 -5.86 -6.78
CA LEU A 25 8.88 -4.99 -6.10
C LEU A 25 9.28 -4.76 -4.65
N LEU A 26 9.71 -5.81 -3.97
CA LEU A 26 10.13 -5.67 -2.58
C LEU A 26 11.39 -4.81 -2.47
N ALA A 27 12.31 -4.97 -3.41
CA ALA A 27 13.50 -4.11 -3.43
C ALA A 27 13.13 -2.66 -3.65
N ALA A 28 12.19 -2.38 -4.55
CA ALA A 28 11.74 -1.03 -4.80
C ALA A 28 11.08 -0.44 -3.56
N ALA A 29 10.29 -1.24 -2.86
CA ALA A 29 9.65 -0.77 -1.63
C ALA A 29 10.68 -0.40 -0.57
N ARG A 30 11.73 -1.20 -0.43
CA ARG A 30 12.80 -0.91 0.53
C ARG A 30 13.57 0.36 0.19
N ALA A 31 13.54 0.77 -1.06
CA ALA A 31 14.25 1.96 -1.51
C ALA A 31 13.42 3.24 -1.39
N LEU A 32 12.16 3.13 -1.03
CA LEU A 32 11.31 4.31 -0.90
C LEU A 32 11.75 5.19 0.27
N PRO A 33 11.54 6.50 0.16
CA PRO A 33 11.89 7.41 1.26
C PRO A 33 11.09 7.07 2.52
N ARG A 34 11.80 6.88 3.59
CA ARG A 34 11.19 6.52 4.86
C ARG A 34 10.24 7.60 5.34
N GLY A 35 9.04 7.20 5.70
CA GLY A 35 8.03 8.10 6.24
C GLY A 35 7.39 9.03 5.22
N ARG A 36 7.78 8.94 3.95
CA ARG A 36 7.32 9.92 2.95
C ARG A 36 6.72 9.31 1.71
N ALA A 37 6.47 8.02 1.71
CA ALA A 37 5.97 7.35 0.52
C ALA A 37 4.89 6.37 0.89
N GLY A 38 4.23 5.86 -0.13
CA GLY A 38 3.22 4.84 0.04
C GLY A 38 3.32 3.81 -1.04
N ILE A 39 2.66 2.69 -0.82
CA ILE A 39 2.63 1.56 -1.74
C ILE A 39 1.17 1.25 -2.02
N ILE A 40 0.83 1.01 -3.27
CA ILE A 40 -0.50 0.54 -3.65
C ILE A 40 -0.34 -0.84 -4.27
N LEU A 41 -0.86 -1.85 -3.59
CA LEU A 41 -0.85 -3.21 -4.12
C LEU A 41 -2.01 -3.37 -5.09
N ARG A 42 -1.68 -3.54 -6.35
CA ARG A 42 -2.67 -3.65 -7.41
C ARG A 42 -2.95 -5.08 -7.80
N HIS A 43 -2.05 -5.82 -8.20
CA HIS A 43 -2.09 -7.28 -8.49
C HIS A 43 -3.49 -7.89 -8.60
N TYR A 44 -4.32 -7.33 -9.48
CA TYR A 44 -5.72 -7.75 -9.60
C TYR A 44 -5.89 -9.18 -10.08
N ARG A 45 -4.95 -9.67 -10.88
CA ARG A 45 -5.06 -11.00 -11.48
C ARG A 45 -4.27 -12.07 -10.75
N THR A 46 -3.54 -11.67 -9.73
CA THR A 46 -2.74 -12.61 -8.96
C THR A 46 -3.65 -13.45 -8.07
N PRO A 47 -3.44 -14.77 -8.01
CA PRO A 47 -4.26 -15.61 -7.13
C PRO A 47 -4.26 -15.12 -5.69
N PRO A 48 -5.37 -15.26 -4.97
CA PRO A 48 -5.51 -14.65 -3.65
C PRO A 48 -4.40 -15.01 -2.66
N ALA A 49 -3.98 -16.27 -2.61
CA ALA A 49 -2.95 -16.67 -1.68
C ALA A 49 -1.61 -15.98 -1.97
N GLN A 50 -1.27 -15.90 -3.25
CA GLN A 50 -0.03 -15.24 -3.65
C GLN A 50 -0.12 -13.74 -3.43
N ARG A 51 -1.27 -13.17 -3.71
CA ARG A 51 -1.51 -11.74 -3.48
C ARG A 51 -1.38 -11.41 -2.00
N ARG A 52 -1.93 -12.26 -1.15
CA ARG A 52 -1.84 -12.07 0.29
C ARG A 52 -0.39 -12.18 0.78
N ALA A 53 0.36 -13.14 0.24
CA ALA A 53 1.76 -13.28 0.62
C ALA A 53 2.57 -12.04 0.26
N LEU A 54 2.34 -11.50 -0.93
CA LEU A 54 2.99 -10.26 -1.33
C LEU A 54 2.58 -9.10 -0.43
N PHE A 55 1.30 -9.02 -0.11
CA PHE A 55 0.80 -7.98 0.79
C PHE A 55 1.51 -8.07 2.15
N ASP A 56 1.62 -9.26 2.69
CA ASP A 56 2.25 -9.44 4.01
C ASP A 56 3.73 -9.01 3.97
N ALA A 57 4.43 -9.34 2.89
CA ALA A 57 5.83 -8.95 2.73
C ALA A 57 5.96 -7.43 2.62
N LEU A 58 5.08 -6.80 1.83
CA LEU A 58 5.10 -5.35 1.70
C LEU A 58 4.75 -4.67 3.01
N ARG A 59 3.83 -5.27 3.78
CA ARG A 59 3.46 -4.69 5.05
C ARG A 59 4.61 -4.69 6.04
N ALA A 60 5.40 -5.76 6.06
CA ALA A 60 6.57 -5.81 6.93
C ALA A 60 7.54 -4.67 6.59
N ILE A 61 7.75 -4.42 5.31
CA ILE A 61 8.60 -3.32 4.88
C ILE A 61 7.97 -1.97 5.25
N ALA A 62 6.68 -1.83 4.99
CA ALA A 62 5.98 -0.58 5.24
C ALA A 62 6.03 -0.20 6.73
N ARG A 63 5.85 -1.16 7.60
CA ARG A 63 5.92 -0.88 9.04
C ARG A 63 7.30 -0.43 9.45
N ARG A 64 8.31 -1.10 8.95
CA ARG A 64 9.68 -0.78 9.30
C ARG A 64 10.10 0.58 8.79
N ARG A 65 9.61 0.96 7.64
CA ARG A 65 10.00 2.20 6.98
C ARG A 65 8.95 3.29 7.09
N ARG A 66 7.86 3.05 7.81
CA ARG A 66 6.79 4.02 8.00
C ARG A 66 6.18 4.48 6.68
N LEU A 67 5.88 3.52 5.83
CA LEU A 67 5.21 3.78 4.58
C LEU A 67 3.74 3.44 4.72
N LEU A 68 2.90 4.10 3.95
CA LEU A 68 1.51 3.68 3.85
C LEU A 68 1.41 2.50 2.91
N LEU A 69 0.50 1.59 3.20
CA LEU A 69 0.23 0.45 2.33
C LEU A 69 -1.27 0.39 2.07
N LEU A 70 -1.63 0.61 0.82
CA LEU A 70 -3.02 0.59 0.39
C LEU A 70 -3.28 -0.64 -0.47
N LEU A 71 -4.49 -1.14 -0.40
CA LEU A 71 -4.92 -2.26 -1.20
C LEU A 71 -5.88 -1.76 -2.26
N ALA A 72 -5.58 -2.04 -3.52
CA ALA A 72 -6.50 -1.71 -4.60
C ALA A 72 -7.69 -2.66 -4.55
N GLY A 73 -8.87 -2.11 -4.71
CA GLY A 73 -10.09 -2.89 -4.66
C GLY A 73 -11.07 -2.34 -3.65
N PRO A 74 -12.04 -3.16 -3.25
CA PRO A 74 -13.08 -2.68 -2.34
C PRO A 74 -12.55 -2.45 -0.92
N ALA A 75 -13.18 -1.53 -0.25
CA ALA A 75 -12.79 -1.16 1.11
C ALA A 75 -12.86 -2.34 2.07
N GLN A 76 -13.81 -3.26 1.85
CA GLN A 76 -13.94 -4.42 2.73
C GLN A 76 -12.68 -5.29 2.71
N ALA A 77 -12.11 -5.50 1.53
CA ALA A 77 -10.89 -6.30 1.43
C ALA A 77 -9.74 -5.62 2.13
N ALA A 78 -9.61 -4.31 1.94
CA ALA A 78 -8.55 -3.56 2.59
C ALA A 78 -8.68 -3.62 4.11
N ALA A 79 -9.90 -3.49 4.62
CA ALA A 79 -10.14 -3.59 6.05
C ALA A 79 -9.81 -4.98 6.58
N ALA A 80 -10.22 -6.01 5.85
CA ALA A 80 -9.96 -7.39 6.28
C ALA A 80 -8.46 -7.70 6.34
N TRP A 81 -7.69 -7.10 5.47
CA TRP A 81 -6.24 -7.30 5.44
C TRP A 81 -5.49 -6.29 6.30
N ARG A 82 -6.19 -5.35 6.90
CA ARG A 82 -5.59 -4.31 7.74
C ARG A 82 -4.62 -3.43 6.98
N ALA A 83 -4.98 -3.12 5.74
CA ALA A 83 -4.25 -2.13 4.97
C ALA A 83 -4.53 -0.74 5.56
N ASP A 84 -3.65 0.19 5.29
CA ASP A 84 -3.83 1.57 5.76
C ASP A 84 -4.98 2.28 5.06
N GLY A 85 -5.37 1.78 3.89
CA GLY A 85 -6.47 2.32 3.14
C GLY A 85 -6.73 1.50 1.90
N TRP A 86 -7.55 2.02 1.03
CA TRP A 86 -7.82 1.34 -0.23
C TRP A 86 -7.76 2.32 -1.38
N HIS A 87 -7.56 1.77 -2.58
CA HIS A 87 -7.52 2.55 -3.82
C HIS A 87 -8.53 1.94 -4.77
N GLY A 88 -9.57 2.69 -5.08
CA GLY A 88 -10.60 2.21 -5.99
C GLY A 88 -10.17 2.26 -7.43
N ARG A 89 -11.01 1.71 -8.30
CA ARG A 89 -10.75 1.75 -9.72
C ARG A 89 -10.94 3.12 -10.32
N ASP A 90 -11.70 3.96 -9.66
CA ASP A 90 -11.88 5.32 -10.11
C ASP A 90 -10.60 6.09 -9.79
N THR A 91 -9.78 6.25 -10.79
CA THR A 91 -8.47 6.86 -10.60
C THR A 91 -8.52 8.34 -10.36
N ARG A 92 -9.65 8.97 -10.52
CA ARG A 92 -9.75 10.38 -10.20
C ARG A 92 -9.70 10.61 -8.71
N ARG A 93 -10.00 9.57 -7.95
CA ARG A 93 -9.89 9.68 -6.53
C ARG A 93 -8.60 9.09 -6.10
N ALA A 94 -7.87 9.83 -5.36
CA ALA A 94 -6.66 9.33 -4.80
C ALA A 94 -6.97 8.27 -3.77
N ALA A 95 -5.96 7.67 -3.24
CA ALA A 95 -6.09 6.70 -2.19
C ALA A 95 -6.79 7.29 -0.98
N ARG A 96 -7.58 6.47 -0.30
CA ARG A 96 -8.30 6.90 0.88
C ARG A 96 -7.86 6.10 2.09
N PRO A 97 -7.55 6.76 3.19
CA PRO A 97 -7.25 6.07 4.44
C PRO A 97 -8.49 5.38 4.97
N LEU A 98 -8.32 4.23 5.59
CA LEU A 98 -9.39 3.55 6.28
C LEU A 98 -9.65 4.12 7.66
N LEU A 99 -8.62 4.72 8.21
CA LEU A 99 -8.76 5.27 9.51
C LEU A 99 -9.28 6.61 9.46
N HIS A 100 -10.05 6.90 10.34
CA HIS A 100 -10.42 8.08 10.39
C HIS A 100 -11.11 8.25 11.44
N SER A 101 -10.98 8.20 11.80
CA SER A 101 -11.76 8.34 12.69
C SER A 101 -11.78 8.99 13.34
#